data_9285b09a0997ab79e5d8a1e2ace4291c
#
_entry.id   9285b09a0997ab79e5d8a1e2ace4291c
#
_cell.length_a   1.000
_cell.length_b   1.000
_cell.length_c   1.000
_cell.angle_alpha   90.00
_cell.angle_beta   90.00
_cell.angle_gamma   90.00
#
_symmetry.space_group_name_H-M   'P 1'
#
loop_
_entity.id
_entity.type
_entity.pdbx_description
1 polymer ?
#
loop_
_entity_poly.entity_id
_entity_poly.type
_entity_poly.pdbx_seq_one_letter_code
_entity_poly.pdbx_strand_id
1 'polypeptide(L)'
;AYSSSKAALAALTKNVANGVSGHKIRVNALNIGWTDTPGEDVIQKKFHDGGDDWLQKAEKKVPFKRLTKPIDVARAAAFLCSNESGLVTGSIIDYDQTVNGWHSYSAYETNIMNDSLLGE
;
A
#
# COMPACT_ATOMS: atom_id res chain seq x y z
N ALA A 1 18.16 3.99 -7.16
CA ALA A 1 18.38 4.39 -5.76
C ALA A 1 17.14 4.20 -4.88
N TYR A 2 15.95 4.63 -5.32
CA TYR A 2 14.72 4.57 -4.52
C TYR A 2 14.37 3.13 -4.06
N SER A 3 14.22 2.19 -5.00
CA SER A 3 13.84 0.81 -4.67
C SER A 3 14.85 0.13 -3.74
N SER A 4 16.15 0.38 -3.96
CA SER A 4 17.20 -0.17 -3.09
C SER A 4 17.10 0.39 -1.67
N SER A 5 16.81 1.69 -1.51
CA SER A 5 16.64 2.29 -0.18
C SER A 5 15.41 1.74 0.56
N LYS A 6 14.32 1.48 -0.16
CA LYS A 6 13.10 0.89 0.43
C LYS A 6 13.31 -0.59 0.80
N ALA A 7 14.03 -1.35 -0.02
CA ALA A 7 14.41 -2.72 0.33
C ALA A 7 15.33 -2.76 1.56
N ALA A 8 16.28 -1.84 1.65
CA ALA A 8 17.14 -1.71 2.83
C ALA A 8 16.34 -1.38 4.10
N LEU A 9 15.33 -0.50 4.00
CA LEU A 9 14.45 -0.18 5.12
C LEU A 9 13.65 -1.40 5.60
N ALA A 10 13.15 -2.22 4.67
CA ALA A 10 12.47 -3.47 5.01
C ALA A 10 13.39 -4.45 5.75
N ALA A 11 14.63 -4.62 5.26
CA ALA A 11 15.63 -5.46 5.94
C ALA A 11 15.99 -4.89 7.32
N LEU A 12 16.17 -3.58 7.43
CA LEU A 12 16.45 -2.90 8.70
C LEU A 12 15.32 -3.10 9.71
N THR A 13 14.08 -3.01 9.28
CA THR A 13 12.90 -3.27 10.14
C THR A 13 13.00 -4.64 10.81
N LYS A 14 13.32 -5.69 10.06
CA LYS A 14 13.49 -7.05 10.62
C LYS A 14 14.67 -7.15 11.56
N ASN A 15 15.80 -6.55 11.21
CA ASN A 15 16.99 -6.57 12.06
C ASN A 15 16.73 -5.87 13.38
N VAL A 16 16.13 -4.69 13.36
CA VAL A 16 15.80 -3.94 14.58
C VAL A 16 14.78 -4.71 15.41
N ALA A 17 13.73 -5.25 14.79
CA ALA A 17 12.73 -6.05 15.48
C ALA A 17 13.38 -7.21 16.26
N ASN A 18 14.30 -7.93 15.62
CA ASN A 18 15.05 -9.00 16.28
C ASN A 18 15.90 -8.48 17.43
N GLY A 19 16.63 -7.39 17.23
CA GLY A 19 17.53 -6.82 18.24
C GLY A 19 16.83 -6.32 19.51
N VAL A 20 15.57 -5.84 19.36
CA VAL A 20 14.81 -5.27 20.51
C VAL A 20 13.75 -6.20 21.07
N SER A 21 13.59 -7.39 20.50
CA SER A 21 12.54 -8.35 20.88
C SER A 21 12.59 -8.74 22.36
N GLY A 22 13.79 -8.92 22.92
CA GLY A 22 13.99 -9.19 24.34
C GLY A 22 13.50 -8.08 25.27
N HIS A 23 13.36 -6.87 24.76
CA HIS A 23 12.79 -5.73 25.49
C HIS A 23 11.28 -5.58 25.30
N LYS A 24 10.63 -6.55 24.65
CA LYS A 24 9.18 -6.54 24.34
C LYS A 24 8.77 -5.34 23.47
N ILE A 25 9.68 -4.86 22.63
CA ILE A 25 9.44 -3.79 21.69
C ILE A 25 9.12 -4.42 20.34
N ARG A 26 8.02 -4.00 19.74
CA ARG A 26 7.58 -4.44 18.43
C ARG A 26 7.95 -3.42 17.35
N VAL A 27 8.46 -3.90 16.24
CA VAL A 27 8.86 -3.06 15.09
C VAL A 27 8.30 -3.69 13.83
N ASN A 28 7.48 -2.95 13.10
CA ASN A 28 6.84 -3.38 11.88
C ASN A 28 6.92 -2.29 10.81
N ALA A 29 6.70 -2.63 9.57
CA ALA A 29 6.62 -1.69 8.48
C ALA A 29 5.35 -1.92 7.63
N LEU A 30 4.84 -0.83 7.08
CA LEU A 30 3.78 -0.84 6.07
C LEU A 30 4.38 -0.46 4.71
N ASN A 31 4.26 -1.32 3.73
CA ASN A 31 4.49 -0.98 2.33
C ASN A 31 3.22 -0.34 1.79
N ILE A 32 3.21 0.98 1.77
CA ILE A 32 2.02 1.75 1.41
C ILE A 32 1.95 1.88 -0.10
N GLY A 33 0.81 1.54 -0.68
CA GLY A 33 0.51 1.75 -2.08
C GLY A 33 0.25 3.21 -2.44
N TRP A 34 -0.22 3.43 -3.65
CA TRP A 34 -0.46 4.78 -4.16
C TRP A 34 -1.50 5.51 -3.31
N THR A 35 -1.05 6.63 -2.74
CA THR A 35 -1.81 7.34 -1.70
C THR A 35 -2.14 8.76 -2.14
N ASP A 36 -3.40 9.14 -2.02
CA ASP A 36 -3.87 10.50 -2.26
C ASP A 36 -3.44 11.41 -1.11
N THR A 37 -2.49 12.26 -1.40
CA THR A 37 -1.95 13.27 -0.47
C THR A 37 -1.75 14.60 -1.17
N PRO A 38 -1.69 15.71 -0.42
CA PRO A 38 -1.34 17.02 -1.02
C PRO A 38 0.01 17.01 -1.74
N GLY A 39 0.98 16.23 -1.24
CA GLY A 39 2.28 16.07 -1.90
C GLY A 39 2.16 15.34 -3.23
N GLU A 40 1.35 14.31 -3.31
CA GLU A 40 1.09 13.58 -4.54
C GLU A 40 0.36 14.45 -5.58
N ASP A 41 -0.61 15.25 -5.15
CA ASP A 41 -1.30 16.20 -6.02
C ASP A 41 -0.32 17.14 -6.73
N VAL A 42 0.64 17.68 -5.97
CA VAL A 42 1.69 18.54 -6.54
C VAL A 42 2.56 17.77 -7.54
N ILE A 43 2.94 16.53 -7.23
CA ILE A 43 3.78 15.70 -8.10
C ILE A 43 3.04 15.38 -9.40
N GLN A 44 1.80 14.96 -9.31
CA GLN A 44 1.00 14.58 -10.48
C GLN A 44 0.77 15.77 -11.44
N LYS A 45 0.45 16.93 -10.88
CA LYS A 45 0.23 18.15 -11.67
C LYS A 45 1.51 18.70 -12.28
N LYS A 46 2.60 18.68 -11.54
CA LYS A 46 3.86 19.34 -11.93
C LYS A 46 4.76 18.48 -12.80
N PHE A 47 4.78 17.17 -12.60
CA PHE A 47 5.77 16.27 -13.21
C PHE A 47 5.16 15.18 -14.08
N HIS A 48 3.85 14.94 -13.99
CA HIS A 48 3.20 13.86 -14.73
C HIS A 48 2.06 14.34 -15.64
N ASP A 49 1.92 15.65 -15.87
CA ASP A 49 0.86 16.24 -16.69
C ASP A 49 -0.55 15.76 -16.32
N GLY A 50 -0.75 15.45 -15.03
CA GLY A 50 -1.98 14.80 -14.57
C GLY A 50 -3.23 15.68 -14.68
N GLY A 51 -3.05 17.00 -14.76
CA GLY A 51 -4.15 17.96 -14.75
C GLY A 51 -4.92 17.96 -13.41
N ASP A 52 -6.02 18.71 -13.38
CA ASP A 52 -6.86 18.80 -12.17
C ASP A 52 -7.69 17.54 -11.93
N ASP A 53 -7.85 16.68 -12.92
CA ASP A 53 -8.61 15.43 -12.87
C ASP A 53 -7.73 14.18 -12.69
N TRP A 54 -6.44 14.35 -12.36
CA TRP A 54 -5.50 13.26 -12.20
C TRP A 54 -5.98 12.20 -11.21
N LEU A 55 -6.57 12.64 -10.09
CA LEU A 55 -7.06 11.74 -9.06
C LEU A 55 -8.17 10.82 -9.58
N GLN A 56 -9.14 11.39 -10.28
CA GLN A 56 -10.24 10.63 -10.87
C GLN A 56 -9.74 9.62 -11.92
N LYS A 57 -8.74 10.02 -12.71
CA LYS A 57 -8.09 9.13 -13.69
C LYS A 57 -7.33 8.01 -13.00
N ALA A 58 -6.61 8.31 -11.92
CA ALA A 58 -5.87 7.34 -11.14
C ALA A 58 -6.82 6.33 -10.47
N GLU A 59 -7.87 6.80 -9.82
CA GLU A 59 -8.86 5.95 -9.16
C GLU A 59 -9.56 4.98 -10.10
N LYS A 60 -9.78 5.35 -11.36
CA LYS A 60 -10.33 4.43 -12.38
C LYS A 60 -9.38 3.28 -12.71
N LYS A 61 -8.06 3.45 -12.55
CA LYS A 61 -7.05 2.46 -12.92
C LYS A 61 -6.76 1.44 -11.82
N VAL A 62 -7.12 1.72 -10.59
CA VAL A 62 -6.83 0.84 -9.45
C VAL A 62 -8.01 -0.10 -9.14
N PRO A 63 -7.76 -1.29 -8.56
CA PRO A 63 -8.78 -2.31 -8.33
C PRO A 63 -9.99 -1.81 -7.54
N PHE A 64 -9.77 -1.14 -6.40
CA PHE A 64 -10.85 -0.69 -5.52
C PHE A 64 -11.44 0.67 -5.90
N LYS A 65 -11.06 1.19 -7.08
CA LYS A 65 -11.57 2.45 -7.63
C LYS A 65 -11.44 3.64 -6.69
N ARG A 66 -10.48 3.59 -5.78
CA ARG A 66 -10.04 4.69 -4.95
C ARG A 66 -8.57 4.55 -4.60
N LEU A 67 -7.86 5.64 -4.42
CA LEU A 67 -6.52 5.61 -3.86
C LEU A 67 -6.57 5.43 -2.34
N THR A 68 -5.47 4.94 -1.78
CA THR A 68 -5.27 4.92 -0.33
C THR A 68 -5.34 6.36 0.21
N LYS A 69 -5.97 6.57 1.34
CA LYS A 69 -6.03 7.86 2.01
C LYS A 69 -5.15 7.84 3.27
N PRO A 70 -4.65 8.98 3.73
CA PRO A 70 -3.87 9.06 4.97
C PRO A 70 -4.57 8.41 6.17
N ILE A 71 -5.88 8.53 6.25
CA ILE A 71 -6.66 7.91 7.33
C ILE A 71 -6.64 6.37 7.29
N ASP A 72 -6.56 5.77 6.10
CA ASP A 72 -6.45 4.32 5.97
C ASP A 72 -5.12 3.84 6.57
N VAL A 73 -4.04 4.54 6.23
CA VAL A 73 -2.71 4.27 6.78
C VAL A 73 -2.66 4.49 8.29
N ALA A 74 -3.28 5.57 8.76
CA ALA A 74 -3.34 5.88 10.20
C ALA A 74 -4.05 4.77 10.99
N ARG A 75 -5.13 4.19 10.46
CA ARG A 75 -5.83 3.06 11.09
C ARG A 75 -4.96 1.82 11.17
N ALA A 76 -4.24 1.48 10.11
CA ALA A 76 -3.32 0.35 10.11
C ALA A 76 -2.16 0.56 11.09
N ALA A 77 -1.59 1.76 11.12
CA ALA A 77 -0.55 2.12 12.08
C ALA A 77 -1.07 2.06 13.54
N ALA A 78 -2.25 2.58 13.80
CA ALA A 78 -2.87 2.52 15.12
C ALA A 78 -3.08 1.08 15.59
N PHE A 79 -3.56 0.19 14.71
CA PHE A 79 -3.65 -1.24 14.99
C PHE A 79 -2.29 -1.82 15.37
N LEU A 80 -1.25 -1.58 14.57
CA LEU A 80 0.09 -2.11 14.83
C LEU A 80 0.72 -1.56 16.12
N CYS A 81 0.39 -0.33 16.49
CA CYS A 81 0.88 0.30 17.72
C CYS A 81 0.06 -0.10 18.97
N SER A 82 -1.11 -0.65 18.79
CA SER A 82 -2.01 -1.05 19.88
C SER A 82 -1.70 -2.46 20.40
N ASN A 83 -2.32 -2.83 21.51
CA ASN A 83 -2.28 -4.19 22.04
C ASN A 83 -3.03 -5.20 21.16
N GLU A 84 -3.94 -4.75 20.31
CA GLU A 84 -4.73 -5.59 19.40
C GLU A 84 -3.85 -6.36 18.40
N SER A 85 -2.70 -5.80 18.04
CA SER A 85 -1.73 -6.48 17.17
C SER A 85 -0.89 -7.54 17.89
N GLY A 86 -1.05 -7.69 19.20
CA GLY A 86 -0.47 -8.78 20.00
C GLY A 86 1.05 -8.90 19.81
N LEU A 87 1.49 -10.05 19.30
CA LEU A 87 2.89 -10.40 19.12
C LEU A 87 3.44 -10.07 17.72
N VAL A 88 2.71 -9.33 16.88
CA VAL A 88 3.15 -8.97 15.53
C VAL A 88 4.39 -8.07 15.62
N THR A 89 5.54 -8.60 15.19
CA THR A 89 6.81 -7.88 15.11
C THR A 89 7.65 -8.39 13.94
N GLY A 90 8.52 -7.57 13.38
CA GLY A 90 9.35 -7.89 12.22
C GLY A 90 8.54 -8.08 10.93
N SER A 91 7.28 -7.72 10.91
CA SER A 91 6.41 -7.87 9.75
C SER A 91 6.57 -6.70 8.80
N ILE A 92 6.62 -7.03 7.50
CA ILE A 92 6.50 -6.08 6.41
C ILE A 92 5.14 -6.35 5.79
N ILE A 93 4.22 -5.44 5.95
CA ILE A 93 2.82 -5.61 5.56
C ILE A 93 2.57 -4.78 4.31
N ASP A 94 2.17 -5.45 3.23
CA ASP A 94 1.76 -4.78 2.01
C ASP A 94 0.37 -4.16 2.25
N TYR A 95 0.35 -2.84 2.35
CA TYR A 95 -0.86 -2.04 2.50
C TYR A 95 -1.19 -1.36 1.17
N ASP A 96 -1.45 -2.20 0.20
CA ASP A 96 -1.72 -1.84 -1.18
C ASP A 96 -2.85 -2.72 -1.72
N GLN A 97 -3.63 -2.17 -2.61
CA GLN A 97 -4.66 -2.90 -3.33
C GLN A 97 -4.09 -3.66 -4.55
N THR A 98 -2.82 -3.42 -4.89
CA THR A 98 -2.11 -4.09 -5.97
C THR A 98 -1.29 -5.24 -5.40
N VAL A 99 -1.57 -6.45 -5.86
CA VAL A 99 -0.81 -7.64 -5.45
C VAL A 99 0.40 -7.80 -6.37
N ASN A 100 1.58 -7.44 -5.84
CA ASN A 100 2.83 -7.56 -6.58
C ASN A 100 3.32 -9.02 -6.64
N GLY A 101 3.94 -9.38 -7.76
CA GLY A 101 4.55 -10.71 -7.92
C GLY A 101 3.63 -11.77 -8.53
N TRP A 102 2.38 -11.49 -8.77
CA TRP A 102 1.51 -12.30 -9.60
C TRP A 102 1.52 -11.78 -11.03
N HIS A 103 1.54 -12.69 -11.99
CA HIS A 103 1.34 -12.30 -13.38
C HIS A 103 0.02 -11.57 -13.48
N SER A 104 0.08 -10.38 -14.03
CA SER A 104 -1.06 -9.51 -14.20
C SER A 104 -2.03 -10.05 -15.26
N TYR A 105 -2.73 -11.12 -14.93
CA TYR A 105 -4.08 -11.18 -15.42
C TYR A 105 -4.84 -10.15 -14.59
N SER A 106 -4.85 -8.92 -15.06
CA SER A 106 -5.70 -7.92 -14.47
C SER A 106 -7.13 -8.33 -14.79
N ALA A 107 -7.72 -9.10 -13.90
CA ALA A 107 -9.13 -9.50 -14.01
C ALA A 107 -10.07 -8.29 -14.16
N TYR A 108 -9.55 -7.10 -13.88
CA TYR A 108 -10.26 -5.84 -14.09
C TYR A 108 -9.93 -5.15 -15.42
N GLU A 109 -8.89 -5.57 -16.14
CA GLU A 109 -8.59 -5.09 -17.51
C GLU A 109 -9.11 -6.04 -18.58
N THR A 110 -9.14 -7.32 -18.29
CA THR A 110 -9.83 -8.29 -19.11
C THR A 110 -11.26 -8.37 -18.61
N ASN A 111 -12.24 -8.06 -19.42
CA ASN A 111 -13.66 -8.33 -19.19
C ASN A 111 -13.96 -9.83 -18.94
N ILE A 112 -13.14 -10.53 -18.18
CA ILE A 112 -13.31 -11.94 -17.82
C ILE A 112 -14.43 -12.10 -16.81
N MET A 113 -14.74 -11.05 -16.04
CA MET A 113 -16.02 -10.94 -15.38
C MET A 113 -16.99 -10.19 -16.29
N ASN A 114 -17.19 -10.70 -17.48
CA ASN A 114 -18.39 -10.37 -18.20
C ASN A 114 -19.57 -10.80 -17.34
N ASP A 115 -20.59 -9.94 -17.34
CA ASP A 115 -21.90 -10.16 -16.73
C ASP A 115 -22.54 -11.54 -17.02
N SER A 116 -21.92 -12.34 -17.90
CA SER A 116 -22.33 -13.72 -18.21
C SER A 116 -22.12 -14.73 -17.08
N LEU A 117 -21.38 -14.40 -16.04
CA LEU A 117 -21.24 -15.25 -14.84
C LEU A 117 -22.10 -14.77 -13.66
N LEU A 118 -22.72 -13.62 -13.78
CA LEU A 118 -23.67 -13.08 -12.81
C LEU A 118 -25.09 -12.92 -13.39
N GLY A 119 -25.29 -13.36 -14.63
CA GLY A 119 -26.57 -13.36 -15.30
C GLY A 119 -27.23 -14.72 -15.21
N GLU A 120 -28.27 -14.77 -14.47
CA GLU A 120 -29.47 -15.62 -14.32
C GLU A 120 -29.67 -16.08 -12.88
#